data_343c6aec8dae53945b39a6b37d2bc047
#
_entry.id   343c6aec8dae53945b39a6b37d2bc047
#
_cell.length_a   1.000
_cell.length_b   1.000
_cell.length_c   1.000
_cell.angle_alpha   90.00
_cell.angle_beta   90.00
_cell.angle_gamma   90.00
#
_symmetry.space_group_name_H-M   'P 1'
#
loop_
_entity.id
_entity.type
_entity.pdbx_description
1 polymer ?
#
loop_
_entity_poly.entity_id
_entity_poly.type
_entity_poly.pdbx_seq_one_letter_code
_entity_poly.pdbx_strand_id
1 'polypeptide(L)'
;IIGGAGPRRTPALAARFADEFNSGMPDGLAARFANFRRICEQSGRDPAGVRLSTTLPVCCGPTRAAAARRAAALGEAGARMLAMGVTGTPGDLLGRLAELHAAGADTVYFHLYDVTDLDHVRLLGREVLPQVTNI
;
A
#
# COMPACT_ATOMS: atom_id res chain seq x y z
N ILE A 1 1.59 -3.26 14.77
CA ILE A 1 1.97 -2.38 13.63
C ILE A 1 2.23 -0.97 14.16
N ILE A 2 3.34 -0.38 13.73
CA ILE A 2 3.61 1.06 13.92
C ILE A 2 3.78 1.69 12.54
N GLY A 3 3.00 2.74 12.24
CA GLY A 3 2.94 3.36 10.93
C GLY A 3 3.22 4.85 10.92
N GLY A 4 3.72 5.33 9.79
CA GLY A 4 3.89 6.75 9.50
C GLY A 4 4.96 7.05 8.45
N ALA A 5 4.96 8.29 7.95
CA ALA A 5 5.85 8.74 6.89
C ALA A 5 7.09 9.52 7.38
N GLY A 6 7.18 9.82 8.67
CA GLY A 6 8.28 10.60 9.22
C GLY A 6 9.63 9.85 9.19
N PRO A 7 10.76 10.55 8.93
CA PRO A 7 12.04 9.88 8.69
C PRO A 7 12.79 9.44 9.96
N ARG A 8 12.37 9.88 11.14
CA ARG A 8 13.14 9.66 12.40
C ARG A 8 12.33 8.98 13.49
N ARG A 9 11.25 9.62 14.01
CA ARG A 9 10.53 9.15 15.20
C ARG A 9 9.80 7.83 14.97
N THR A 10 8.99 7.76 13.93
CA THR A 10 8.19 6.55 13.62
C THR A 10 9.06 5.34 13.37
N PRO A 11 10.09 5.38 12.48
CA PRO A 11 10.94 4.21 12.27
C PRO A 11 11.76 3.83 13.52
N ALA A 12 12.17 4.81 14.37
CA ALA A 12 12.85 4.48 15.62
C ALA A 12 11.94 3.77 16.64
N LEU A 13 10.67 4.18 16.75
CA LEU A 13 9.69 3.49 17.58
C LEU A 13 9.37 2.10 17.02
N ALA A 14 9.20 1.99 15.71
CA ALA A 14 8.97 0.70 15.07
C ALA A 14 10.14 -0.26 15.26
N ALA A 15 11.38 0.21 15.13
CA ALA A 15 12.57 -0.59 15.41
C ALA A 15 12.62 -1.13 16.84
N ARG A 16 12.04 -0.44 17.81
CA ARG A 16 12.02 -0.89 19.22
C ARG A 16 10.87 -1.82 19.57
N PHE A 17 9.70 -1.61 18.98
CA PHE A 17 8.46 -2.17 19.53
C PHE A 17 7.56 -2.87 18.51
N ALA A 18 7.80 -2.73 17.21
CA ALA A 18 6.86 -3.24 16.22
C ALA A 18 7.26 -4.61 15.66
N ASP A 19 6.26 -5.43 15.37
CA ASP A 19 6.40 -6.62 14.54
C ASP A 19 6.18 -6.29 13.06
N GLU A 20 5.60 -5.09 12.81
CA GLU A 20 5.38 -4.58 11.46
C GLU A 20 5.55 -3.04 11.41
N PHE A 21 6.36 -2.59 10.45
CA PHE A 21 6.51 -1.17 10.13
C PHE A 21 5.72 -0.84 8.86
N ASN A 22 4.69 0.04 9.00
CA ASN A 22 3.90 0.53 7.89
C ASN A 22 4.37 1.90 7.42
N SER A 23 4.82 1.99 6.15
CA SER A 23 4.99 3.29 5.49
C SER A 23 3.66 3.70 4.86
N GLY A 24 2.95 4.65 5.45
CA GLY A 24 1.64 5.10 5.00
C GLY A 24 1.61 5.78 3.62
N MET A 25 2.76 5.87 2.93
CA MET A 25 2.90 6.51 1.63
C MET A 25 3.59 5.55 0.66
N PRO A 26 2.97 5.22 -0.50
CA PRO A 26 3.55 4.29 -1.46
C PRO A 26 4.74 4.89 -2.24
N ASP A 27 4.81 6.22 -2.39
CA ASP A 27 5.89 6.86 -3.11
C ASP A 27 7.16 6.96 -2.25
N GLY A 28 8.32 6.72 -2.84
CA GLY A 28 9.61 6.71 -2.14
C GLY A 28 9.76 5.57 -1.12
N LEU A 29 9.01 4.49 -1.29
CA LEU A 29 8.92 3.37 -0.35
C LEU A 29 10.28 2.70 -0.12
N ALA A 30 11.03 2.40 -1.18
CA ALA A 30 12.35 1.77 -1.09
C ALA A 30 13.31 2.56 -0.18
N ALA A 31 13.35 3.90 -0.32
CA ALA A 31 14.21 4.75 0.51
C ALA A 31 13.77 4.75 1.99
N ARG A 32 12.45 4.71 2.25
CA ARG A 32 11.94 4.64 3.63
C ARG A 32 12.25 3.29 4.28
N PHE A 33 12.11 2.21 3.54
CA PHE A 33 12.46 0.87 4.04
C PHE A 33 13.97 0.72 4.24
N ALA A 34 14.79 1.26 3.35
CA ALA A 34 16.24 1.30 3.55
C ALA A 34 16.61 2.10 4.82
N ASN A 35 16.00 3.25 5.04
CA ASN A 35 16.19 4.04 6.26
C ASN A 35 15.74 3.27 7.52
N PHE A 36 14.61 2.57 7.46
CA PHE A 36 14.13 1.76 8.57
C PHE A 36 15.10 0.62 8.92
N ARG A 37 15.57 -0.13 7.91
CA ARG A 37 16.55 -1.21 8.10
C ARG A 37 17.83 -0.70 8.76
N ARG A 38 18.36 0.43 8.29
CA ARG A 38 19.52 1.09 8.89
C ARG A 38 19.29 1.47 10.36
N ILE A 39 18.09 1.95 10.72
CA ILE A 39 17.75 2.28 12.11
C ILE A 39 17.66 1.03 12.98
N CYS A 40 17.12 -0.07 12.47
CA CYS A 40 17.12 -1.37 13.15
C CYS A 40 18.55 -1.82 13.45
N GLU A 41 19.44 -1.82 12.46
CA GLU A 41 20.85 -2.20 12.61
C GLU A 41 21.55 -1.34 13.67
N GLN A 42 21.35 -0.03 13.64
CA GLN A 42 21.91 0.90 14.62
C GLN A 42 21.40 0.67 16.05
N SER A 43 20.21 0.10 16.21
CA SER A 43 19.62 -0.24 17.51
C SER A 43 19.88 -1.69 17.94
N GLY A 44 20.65 -2.45 17.16
CA GLY A 44 20.95 -3.86 17.43
C GLY A 44 19.80 -4.82 17.17
N ARG A 45 18.78 -4.39 16.39
CA ARG A 45 17.65 -5.24 15.97
C ARG A 45 17.87 -5.79 14.58
N ASP A 46 17.61 -7.07 14.39
CA ASP A 46 17.53 -7.68 13.07
C ASP A 46 16.33 -7.11 12.30
N PRO A 47 16.53 -6.39 11.16
CA PRO A 47 15.43 -5.87 10.36
C PRO A 47 14.59 -6.96 9.68
N ALA A 48 15.13 -8.17 9.46
CA ALA A 48 14.39 -9.29 8.88
C ALA A 48 13.26 -9.80 9.79
N GLY A 49 13.35 -9.54 11.09
CA GLY A 49 12.29 -9.85 12.05
C GLY A 49 11.12 -8.87 12.07
N VAL A 50 11.08 -7.90 11.15
CA VAL A 50 9.99 -6.90 11.08
C VAL A 50 9.38 -6.89 9.69
N ARG A 51 8.07 -7.18 9.59
CA ARG A 51 7.33 -7.09 8.33
C ARG A 51 7.28 -5.65 7.84
N LEU A 52 7.47 -5.45 6.55
CA LEU A 52 7.40 -4.13 5.91
C LEU A 52 6.10 -4.01 5.11
N SER A 53 5.32 -3.00 5.40
CA SER A 53 4.04 -2.80 4.71
C SER A 53 3.80 -1.36 4.28
N THR A 54 2.85 -1.21 3.36
CA THR A 54 2.37 0.12 2.94
C THR A 54 0.86 0.10 2.76
N THR A 55 0.25 1.28 2.72
CA THR A 55 -1.16 1.47 2.40
C THR A 55 -1.28 2.05 1.00
N LEU A 56 -2.16 1.48 0.20
CA LEU A 56 -2.42 1.88 -1.18
C LEU A 56 -3.89 2.24 -1.35
N PRO A 57 -4.23 3.51 -1.68
CA PRO A 57 -5.57 3.85 -2.14
C PRO A 57 -5.90 3.13 -3.45
N VAL A 58 -7.05 2.45 -3.50
CA VAL A 58 -7.45 1.66 -4.66
C VAL A 58 -8.86 2.04 -5.11
N CYS A 59 -8.99 2.28 -6.41
CA CYS A 59 -10.28 2.42 -7.09
C CYS A 59 -10.22 1.61 -8.40
N CYS A 60 -10.67 0.34 -8.33
CA CYS A 60 -10.55 -0.61 -9.42
C CYS A 60 -11.90 -0.80 -10.13
N GLY A 61 -11.86 -1.00 -11.45
CA GLY A 61 -13.02 -1.32 -12.26
C GLY A 61 -12.69 -2.37 -13.32
N PRO A 62 -13.68 -3.10 -13.88
CA PRO A 62 -13.43 -4.06 -14.95
C PRO A 62 -12.91 -3.41 -16.24
N THR A 63 -13.09 -2.10 -16.36
CA THR A 63 -12.52 -1.25 -17.41
C THR A 63 -12.04 0.06 -16.82
N ARG A 64 -11.13 0.76 -17.48
CA ARG A 64 -10.68 2.09 -17.05
C ARG A 64 -11.83 3.10 -16.94
N ALA A 65 -12.81 3.02 -17.85
CA ALA A 65 -14.00 3.87 -17.79
C ALA A 65 -14.85 3.57 -16.54
N ALA A 66 -14.99 2.31 -16.15
CA ALA A 66 -15.70 1.93 -14.92
C ALA A 66 -14.97 2.41 -13.67
N ALA A 67 -13.65 2.26 -13.62
CA ALA A 67 -12.82 2.78 -12.54
C ALA A 67 -12.94 4.32 -12.42
N ALA A 68 -12.89 5.03 -13.54
CA ALA A 68 -13.03 6.50 -13.57
C ALA A 68 -14.41 6.94 -13.05
N ARG A 69 -15.51 6.27 -13.43
CA ARG A 69 -16.85 6.56 -12.90
C ARG A 69 -16.94 6.33 -11.41
N ARG A 70 -16.35 5.22 -10.90
CA ARG A 70 -16.29 4.92 -9.47
C ARG A 70 -15.51 5.99 -8.72
N ALA A 71 -14.37 6.41 -9.24
CA ALA A 71 -13.57 7.49 -8.64
C ALA A 71 -14.31 8.84 -8.63
N ALA A 72 -15.02 9.18 -9.71
CA ALA A 72 -15.80 10.39 -9.80
C ALA A 72 -16.93 10.44 -8.74
N ALA A 73 -17.53 9.30 -8.40
CA ALA A 73 -18.57 9.23 -7.37
C ALA A 73 -18.06 9.58 -5.97
N LEU A 74 -16.74 9.51 -5.71
CA LEU A 74 -16.12 9.90 -4.45
C LEU A 74 -15.94 11.43 -4.30
N GLY A 75 -16.22 12.20 -5.33
CA GLY A 75 -16.06 13.65 -5.35
C GLY A 75 -14.59 14.10 -5.29
N GLU A 76 -14.38 15.40 -5.10
CA GLU A 76 -13.02 15.98 -5.11
C GLU A 76 -12.10 15.46 -4.00
N ALA A 77 -12.65 15.18 -2.81
CA ALA A 77 -11.87 14.65 -1.70
C ALA A 77 -11.33 13.25 -2.04
N GLY A 78 -12.17 12.38 -2.58
CA GLY A 78 -11.78 11.06 -3.04
C GLY A 78 -10.76 11.12 -4.18
N ALA A 79 -10.96 12.01 -5.15
CA ALA A 79 -10.02 12.19 -6.25
C ALA A 79 -8.60 12.57 -5.77
N ARG A 80 -8.48 13.49 -4.80
CA ARG A 80 -7.19 13.85 -4.20
C ARG A 80 -6.51 12.67 -3.50
N MET A 81 -7.28 11.87 -2.80
CA MET A 81 -6.74 10.70 -2.11
C MET A 81 -6.29 9.60 -3.08
N LEU A 82 -7.04 9.40 -4.16
CA LEU A 82 -6.69 8.43 -5.20
C LEU A 82 -5.48 8.84 -6.04
N ALA A 83 -5.10 10.12 -6.04
CA ALA A 83 -3.91 10.60 -6.75
C ALA A 83 -2.60 9.93 -6.27
N MET A 84 -2.58 9.41 -5.05
CA MET A 84 -1.45 8.67 -4.48
C MET A 84 -1.58 7.15 -4.62
N GLY A 85 -2.62 6.68 -5.28
CA GLY A 85 -2.98 5.28 -5.38
C GLY A 85 -3.11 4.76 -6.80
N VAL A 86 -4.03 3.81 -6.99
CA VAL A 86 -4.37 3.24 -8.30
C VAL A 86 -5.84 3.47 -8.60
N THR A 87 -6.11 4.15 -9.74
CA THR A 87 -7.43 4.18 -10.37
C THR A 87 -7.30 3.50 -11.73
N GLY A 88 -7.83 2.27 -11.87
CA GLY A 88 -7.63 1.51 -13.09
C GLY A 88 -8.28 0.14 -13.09
N THR A 89 -7.76 -0.75 -13.95
CA THR A 89 -8.18 -2.14 -14.05
C THR A 89 -7.44 -3.03 -13.03
N PRO A 90 -7.86 -4.29 -12.84
CA PRO A 90 -7.08 -5.27 -12.07
C PRO A 90 -5.63 -5.39 -12.55
N GLY A 91 -5.37 -5.35 -13.86
CA GLY A 91 -4.01 -5.39 -14.41
C GLY A 91 -3.17 -4.18 -14.04
N ASP A 92 -3.75 -2.97 -14.03
CA ASP A 92 -3.05 -1.75 -13.58
C ASP A 92 -2.67 -1.88 -12.09
N LEU A 93 -3.56 -2.44 -11.27
CA LEU A 93 -3.29 -2.67 -9.84
C LEU A 93 -2.21 -3.74 -9.62
N LEU A 94 -2.25 -4.85 -10.34
CA LEU A 94 -1.23 -5.90 -10.23
C LEU A 94 0.16 -5.38 -10.61
N GLY A 95 0.27 -4.56 -11.66
CA GLY A 95 1.52 -3.89 -12.02
C GLY A 95 2.05 -3.02 -10.86
N ARG A 96 1.17 -2.25 -10.21
CA ARG A 96 1.56 -1.44 -9.06
C ARG A 96 1.99 -2.27 -7.85
N LEU A 97 1.33 -3.40 -7.60
CA LEU A 97 1.71 -4.32 -6.52
C LEU A 97 3.10 -4.90 -6.75
N ALA A 98 3.43 -5.29 -8.00
CA ALA A 98 4.77 -5.77 -8.34
C ALA A 98 5.85 -4.70 -8.09
N GLU A 99 5.58 -3.41 -8.42
CA GLU A 99 6.50 -2.31 -8.10
C GLU A 99 6.70 -2.14 -6.59
N LEU A 100 5.64 -2.21 -5.80
CA LEU A 100 5.70 -2.08 -4.34
C LEU A 100 6.44 -3.27 -3.71
N HIS A 101 6.23 -4.47 -4.21
CA HIS A 101 6.98 -5.66 -3.80
C HIS A 101 8.47 -5.50 -4.13
N ALA A 102 8.82 -5.09 -5.34
CA ALA A 102 10.20 -4.81 -5.74
C ALA A 102 10.85 -3.70 -4.88
N ALA A 103 10.05 -2.76 -4.35
CA ALA A 103 10.51 -1.75 -3.39
C ALA A 103 10.69 -2.30 -1.97
N GLY A 104 10.34 -3.56 -1.71
CA GLY A 104 10.53 -4.28 -0.47
C GLY A 104 9.32 -4.34 0.45
N ALA A 105 8.10 -4.15 -0.07
CA ALA A 105 6.88 -4.36 0.72
C ALA A 105 6.53 -5.86 0.79
N ASP A 106 6.36 -6.38 2.01
CA ASP A 106 5.85 -7.73 2.27
C ASP A 106 4.31 -7.77 2.24
N THR A 107 3.68 -6.62 2.53
CA THR A 107 2.22 -6.50 2.62
C THR A 107 1.75 -5.14 2.10
N VAL A 108 0.66 -5.14 1.35
CA VAL A 108 -0.02 -3.92 0.89
C VAL A 108 -1.45 -3.91 1.38
N TYR A 109 -1.81 -2.91 2.18
CA TYR A 109 -3.19 -2.70 2.65
C TYR A 109 -3.95 -1.85 1.65
N PHE A 110 -5.02 -2.37 1.07
CA PHE A 110 -5.89 -1.59 0.20
C PHE A 110 -6.77 -0.67 1.02
N HIS A 111 -6.74 0.61 0.70
CA HIS A 111 -7.64 1.60 1.26
C HIS A 111 -8.77 1.89 0.27
N LEU A 112 -9.97 1.43 0.59
CA LEU A 112 -11.18 1.65 -0.20
C LEU A 112 -12.00 2.76 0.44
N TYR A 113 -12.33 3.79 -0.32
CA TYR A 113 -13.06 4.97 0.20
C TYR A 113 -14.57 4.79 0.23
N ASP A 114 -15.12 3.92 -0.61
CA ASP A 114 -16.52 3.48 -0.53
C ASP A 114 -16.59 2.04 -0.05
N VAL A 115 -16.81 1.86 1.24
CA VAL A 115 -16.94 0.53 1.86
C VAL A 115 -18.30 -0.12 1.56
N THR A 116 -19.23 0.61 0.96
CA THR A 116 -20.55 0.10 0.58
C THR A 116 -20.57 -0.46 -0.84
N ASP A 117 -19.55 -0.16 -1.66
CA ASP A 117 -19.39 -0.72 -3.00
C ASP A 117 -18.88 -2.16 -2.96
N LEU A 118 -19.79 -3.08 -2.66
CA LEU A 118 -19.47 -4.51 -2.59
C LEU A 118 -19.00 -5.10 -3.92
N ASP A 119 -19.40 -4.50 -5.05
CA ASP A 119 -18.95 -4.98 -6.36
C ASP A 119 -17.46 -4.64 -6.60
N HIS A 120 -16.98 -3.53 -6.03
CA HIS A 120 -15.55 -3.24 -6.01
C HIS A 120 -14.77 -4.29 -5.19
N VAL A 121 -15.26 -4.61 -3.99
CA VAL A 121 -14.63 -5.65 -3.14
C VAL A 121 -14.64 -7.02 -3.83
N ARG A 122 -15.75 -7.40 -4.45
CA ARG A 122 -15.86 -8.67 -5.19
C ARG A 122 -14.91 -8.72 -6.39
N LEU A 123 -14.76 -7.61 -7.12
CA LEU A 123 -13.81 -7.51 -8.24
C LEU A 123 -12.38 -7.77 -7.77
N LEU A 124 -11.95 -7.10 -6.70
CA LEU A 124 -10.62 -7.30 -6.12
C LEU A 124 -10.39 -8.75 -5.66
N GLY A 125 -11.39 -9.32 -4.99
CA GLY A 125 -11.33 -10.72 -4.51
C GLY A 125 -11.22 -11.74 -5.63
N ARG A 126 -11.87 -11.52 -6.77
CA ARG A 126 -11.86 -12.47 -7.89
C ARG A 126 -10.66 -12.29 -8.83
N GLU A 127 -10.26 -11.06 -9.10
CA GLU A 127 -9.34 -10.77 -10.19
C GLU A 127 -7.96 -10.29 -9.75
N VAL A 128 -7.81 -9.89 -8.48
CA VAL A 128 -6.52 -9.43 -7.96
C VAL A 128 -5.94 -10.43 -6.96
N LEU A 129 -6.68 -10.74 -5.88
CA LEU A 129 -6.14 -11.57 -4.79
C LEU A 129 -5.58 -12.93 -5.24
N PRO A 130 -6.19 -13.67 -6.18
CA PRO A 130 -5.61 -14.96 -6.62
C PRO A 130 -4.28 -14.83 -7.35
N GLN A 131 -3.93 -13.64 -7.82
CA GLN A 131 -2.73 -13.40 -8.61
C GLN A 131 -1.55 -12.85 -7.78
N VAL A 132 -1.83 -12.30 -6.57
CA VAL A 132 -0.74 -11.72 -5.74
C VAL A 132 0.21 -12.74 -5.17
N THR A 133 -0.15 -14.01 -5.09
CA THR A 133 0.75 -15.10 -4.68
C THR A 133 1.84 -15.42 -5.70
N ASN A 134 1.76 -14.83 -6.90
CA ASN A 134 2.70 -15.03 -8.00
C ASN A 134 3.54 -13.77 -8.31
N ILE A 135 3.48 -12.76 -7.45
CA ILE A 135 4.23 -11.49 -7.59
C ILE A 135 5.55 -11.55 -6.82
#